data_9f9b71cdad99ad49f28db2dfd767a4a6
#
_entry.id   9f9b71cdad99ad49f28db2dfd767a4a6
#
_cell.length_a   1.000
_cell.length_b   1.000
_cell.length_c   1.000
_cell.angle_alpha   90.00
_cell.angle_beta   90.00
_cell.angle_gamma   90.00
#
_symmetry.space_group_name_H-M   'P 1'
#
loop_
_entity.id
_entity.type
_entity.pdbx_description
1 polymer ?
#
loop_
_entity_poly.entity_id
_entity_poly.type
_entity_poly.pdbx_seq_one_letter_code
_entity_poly.pdbx_strand_id
1 'polypeptide(L)'
;AVLAGRNATVDGSVLLAHNEDDSGEQMPNIYNVPRNDAAGTNKYLWIEFPGMAVSDGYLNEYGVAVVSDACNSREDREDFTDGGVLYEVRTLVAQKARSARHAVELIGELVEERGYRGSGRTYVVADPYEGWVCALVKGRHWVAQRVPDDMVMTIPNYYCINEVNLADTANFMGSPDI
;
A
#
# COMPACT_ATOMS: atom_id res chain seq x y z
N ALA A 1 9.52 -5.87 1.53
CA ALA A 1 9.83 -4.68 0.70
C ALA A 1 10.95 -3.84 1.31
N VAL A 2 11.49 -2.90 0.52
CA VAL A 2 12.46 -1.87 0.97
C VAL A 2 12.02 -0.52 0.43
N LEU A 3 11.98 0.50 1.29
CA LEU A 3 11.63 1.86 0.93
C LEU A 3 12.74 2.81 1.41
N ALA A 4 13.33 3.59 0.51
CA ALA A 4 14.33 4.60 0.81
C ALA A 4 13.80 6.00 0.50
N GLY A 5 13.94 6.91 1.45
CA GLY A 5 13.63 8.32 1.28
C GLY A 5 14.64 9.02 0.36
N ARG A 6 14.24 10.15 -0.19
CA ARG A 6 15.00 10.85 -1.24
C ARG A 6 16.38 11.36 -0.81
N ASN A 7 16.62 11.60 0.47
CA ASN A 7 17.91 12.00 1.00
C ASN A 7 18.79 10.80 1.38
N ALA A 8 18.24 9.57 1.34
CA ALA A 8 18.97 8.33 1.53
C ALA A 8 19.47 7.73 0.20
N THR A 9 19.22 8.39 -0.93
CA THR A 9 19.61 7.98 -2.28
C THR A 9 20.62 8.97 -2.89
N VAL A 10 21.43 8.48 -3.82
CA VAL A 10 22.52 9.30 -4.43
C VAL A 10 21.96 10.43 -5.31
N ASP A 11 20.83 10.17 -5.97
CA ASP A 11 20.25 11.07 -6.98
C ASP A 11 19.00 11.82 -6.49
N GLY A 12 18.63 11.65 -5.21
CA GLY A 12 17.45 12.31 -4.64
C GLY A 12 16.12 11.65 -5.00
N SER A 13 16.15 10.45 -5.59
CA SER A 13 14.92 9.68 -5.87
C SER A 13 14.40 8.97 -4.63
N VAL A 14 13.09 8.73 -4.57
CA VAL A 14 12.50 7.75 -3.65
C VAL A 14 12.60 6.37 -4.30
N LEU A 15 13.12 5.39 -3.58
CA LEU A 15 13.26 4.02 -4.08
C LEU A 15 12.33 3.07 -3.34
N LEU A 16 11.50 2.37 -4.09
CA LEU A 16 10.66 1.27 -3.61
C LEU A 16 11.06 -0.01 -4.34
N ALA A 17 11.49 -1.01 -3.58
CA ALA A 17 11.81 -2.33 -4.08
C ALA A 17 10.99 -3.39 -3.36
N HIS A 18 10.53 -4.40 -4.09
CA HIS A 18 9.80 -5.54 -3.55
C HIS A 18 10.33 -6.83 -4.13
N ASN A 19 10.41 -7.86 -3.30
CA ASN A 19 10.69 -9.22 -3.71
C ASN A 19 9.47 -10.07 -3.35
N GLU A 20 8.86 -10.70 -4.35
CA GLU A 20 7.80 -11.67 -4.18
C GLU A 20 8.41 -13.07 -4.15
N ASP A 21 8.02 -13.89 -3.19
CA ASP A 21 8.52 -15.24 -2.98
C ASP A 21 7.41 -16.30 -3.02
N ASP A 22 6.51 -16.16 -3.96
CA ASP A 22 5.42 -17.12 -4.16
C ASP A 22 5.92 -18.48 -4.63
N SER A 23 5.08 -19.50 -4.47
CA SER A 23 5.42 -20.88 -4.80
C SER A 23 5.38 -21.16 -6.30
N GLY A 24 6.40 -21.85 -6.82
CA GLY A 24 6.44 -22.40 -8.16
C GLY A 24 7.13 -21.52 -9.21
N GLU A 25 7.18 -22.00 -10.44
CA GLU A 25 7.72 -21.28 -11.58
C GLU A 25 6.66 -20.34 -12.15
N GLN A 26 6.55 -19.15 -11.58
CA GLN A 26 5.59 -18.16 -12.04
C GLN A 26 6.30 -17.04 -12.80
N MET A 27 5.85 -16.76 -14.00
CA MET A 27 6.28 -15.59 -14.76
C MET A 27 5.21 -14.51 -14.64
N PRO A 28 5.51 -13.35 -14.03
CA PRO A 28 4.53 -12.29 -13.90
C PRO A 28 4.15 -11.70 -15.27
N ASN A 29 2.88 -11.41 -15.44
CA ASN A 29 2.39 -10.64 -16.57
C ASN A 29 2.41 -9.15 -16.19
N ILE A 30 2.80 -8.31 -17.15
CA ILE A 30 2.76 -6.85 -17.00
C ILE A 30 1.73 -6.31 -17.98
N TYR A 31 0.70 -5.66 -17.45
CA TYR A 31 -0.35 -5.04 -18.24
C TYR A 31 -0.25 -3.52 -18.18
N ASN A 32 -0.43 -2.90 -19.33
CA ASN A 32 -0.63 -1.46 -19.42
C ASN A 32 -2.14 -1.18 -19.48
N VAL A 33 -2.72 -0.72 -18.39
CA VAL A 33 -4.13 -0.38 -18.28
C VAL A 33 -4.29 1.09 -18.68
N PRO A 34 -5.03 1.41 -19.75
CA PRO A 34 -5.21 2.78 -20.18
C PRO A 34 -6.06 3.60 -19.20
N ARG A 35 -5.89 4.92 -19.23
CA ARG A 35 -6.78 5.85 -18.54
C ARG A 35 -8.21 5.69 -19.06
N ASN A 36 -9.16 5.77 -18.15
CA ASN A 36 -10.58 5.81 -18.49
C ASN A 36 -11.21 7.05 -17.87
N ASP A 37 -11.34 8.11 -18.67
CA ASP A 37 -11.89 9.39 -18.21
C ASP A 37 -13.38 9.27 -17.83
N ALA A 38 -14.15 8.41 -18.48
CA ALA A 38 -15.55 8.19 -18.14
C ALA A 38 -15.73 7.54 -16.75
N ALA A 39 -14.82 6.68 -16.35
CA ALA A 39 -14.77 6.07 -15.02
C ALA A 39 -13.93 6.88 -14.03
N GLY A 40 -13.24 7.93 -14.49
CA GLY A 40 -12.32 8.73 -13.69
C GLY A 40 -11.15 7.91 -13.14
N THR A 41 -10.61 6.97 -13.93
CA THR A 41 -9.48 6.11 -13.51
C THR A 41 -8.19 6.48 -14.22
N ASN A 42 -7.09 6.45 -13.48
CA ASN A 42 -5.75 6.70 -13.99
C ASN A 42 -5.30 5.61 -14.97
N LYS A 43 -4.30 5.93 -15.79
CA LYS A 43 -3.49 4.93 -16.49
C LYS A 43 -2.50 4.30 -15.49
N TYR A 44 -2.28 2.97 -15.55
CA TYR A 44 -1.33 2.30 -14.68
C TYR A 44 -0.73 1.04 -15.31
N LEU A 45 0.47 0.68 -14.87
CA LEU A 45 1.06 -0.63 -15.05
C LEU A 45 0.57 -1.54 -13.93
N TRP A 46 0.19 -2.76 -14.28
CA TRP A 46 -0.32 -3.78 -13.38
C TRP A 46 0.54 -5.02 -13.51
N ILE A 47 1.11 -5.49 -12.41
CA ILE A 47 1.94 -6.68 -12.36
C ILE A 47 1.13 -7.79 -11.68
N GLU A 48 0.96 -8.91 -12.38
CA GLU A 48 0.05 -9.99 -11.96
C GLU A 48 0.69 -11.34 -12.21
N PHE A 49 0.55 -12.25 -11.27
CA PHE A 49 0.89 -13.66 -11.51
C PHE A 49 -0.26 -14.39 -12.21
N PRO A 50 0.05 -15.26 -13.19
CA PRO A 50 -0.97 -16.04 -13.90
C PRO A 50 -1.84 -16.86 -12.93
N GLY A 51 -3.16 -16.73 -13.09
CA GLY A 51 -4.14 -17.44 -12.25
C GLY A 51 -4.46 -16.78 -10.91
N MET A 52 -3.75 -15.72 -10.55
CA MET A 52 -4.09 -14.87 -9.41
C MET A 52 -4.81 -13.63 -9.94
N ALA A 53 -6.09 -13.46 -9.58
CA ALA A 53 -6.86 -12.28 -9.98
C ALA A 53 -6.47 -11.02 -9.19
N VAL A 54 -5.17 -10.89 -8.85
CA VAL A 54 -4.67 -9.82 -8.00
C VAL A 54 -3.31 -9.35 -8.51
N SER A 55 -3.06 -8.06 -8.41
CA SER A 55 -1.74 -7.50 -8.67
C SER A 55 -0.86 -7.63 -7.44
N ASP A 56 0.40 -7.91 -7.67
CA ASP A 56 1.43 -7.84 -6.65
C ASP A 56 2.03 -6.46 -6.51
N GLY A 57 2.08 -5.73 -7.60
CA GLY A 57 2.56 -4.36 -7.61
C GLY A 57 1.99 -3.59 -8.78
N TYR A 58 2.00 -2.27 -8.68
CA TYR A 58 1.62 -1.39 -9.77
C TYR A 58 2.29 -0.02 -9.66
N LEU A 59 2.28 0.68 -10.78
CA LEU A 59 2.76 2.05 -10.92
C LEU A 59 1.76 2.81 -11.79
N ASN A 60 1.21 3.91 -11.27
CA ASN A 60 0.29 4.72 -12.05
C ASN A 60 0.97 5.93 -12.72
N GLU A 61 0.21 6.65 -13.54
CA GLU A 61 0.70 7.80 -14.31
C GLU A 61 1.13 9.01 -13.49
N TYR A 62 0.76 9.06 -12.20
CA TYR A 62 1.23 10.08 -11.26
C TYR A 62 2.54 9.68 -10.54
N GLY A 63 3.13 8.54 -10.92
CA GLY A 63 4.32 8.00 -10.29
C GLY A 63 4.06 7.33 -8.95
N VAL A 64 2.79 7.05 -8.61
CA VAL A 64 2.46 6.32 -7.38
C VAL A 64 2.66 4.84 -7.60
N ALA A 65 3.63 4.29 -6.87
CA ALA A 65 3.94 2.86 -6.82
C ALA A 65 3.44 2.26 -5.51
N VAL A 66 2.91 1.05 -5.56
CA VAL A 66 2.45 0.32 -4.37
C VAL A 66 2.79 -1.16 -4.48
N VAL A 67 3.31 -1.68 -3.39
CA VAL A 67 3.52 -3.11 -3.14
C VAL A 67 2.97 -3.46 -1.77
N SER A 68 2.90 -4.75 -1.41
CA SER A 68 2.40 -5.11 -0.09
C SER A 68 2.88 -6.47 0.37
N ASP A 69 3.16 -6.56 1.67
CA ASP A 69 3.59 -7.77 2.35
C ASP A 69 2.48 -8.30 3.28
N ALA A 70 2.25 -9.62 3.25
CA ALA A 70 1.30 -10.25 4.17
C ALA A 70 1.84 -10.18 5.60
N CYS A 71 1.02 -9.71 6.53
CA CYS A 71 1.36 -9.60 7.95
C CYS A 71 0.22 -10.18 8.77
N ASN A 72 0.49 -11.21 9.56
CA ASN A 72 -0.55 -11.77 10.42
C ASN A 72 -0.77 -10.85 11.63
N SER A 73 -1.99 -10.42 11.85
CA SER A 73 -2.37 -9.67 13.05
C SER A 73 -2.92 -10.58 14.14
N ARG A 74 -2.94 -10.06 15.37
CA ARG A 74 -3.63 -10.71 16.50
C ARG A 74 -5.11 -10.36 16.55
N GLU A 75 -5.53 -9.32 15.81
CA GLU A 75 -6.93 -8.95 15.68
C GLU A 75 -7.65 -9.99 14.82
N ASP A 76 -8.73 -10.55 15.30
CA ASP A 76 -9.52 -11.59 14.66
C ASP A 76 -10.99 -11.22 14.50
N ARG A 77 -11.42 -10.05 15.00
CA ARG A 77 -12.80 -9.59 14.88
C ARG A 77 -13.18 -9.35 13.43
N GLU A 78 -14.36 -9.84 13.07
CA GLU A 78 -14.97 -9.66 11.76
C GLU A 78 -15.86 -8.42 11.74
N ASP A 79 -15.22 -7.25 11.79
CA ASP A 79 -15.92 -5.97 11.64
C ASP A 79 -15.91 -5.54 10.17
N PHE A 80 -16.88 -6.06 9.42
CA PHE A 80 -16.98 -5.86 8.00
C PHE A 80 -18.34 -5.33 7.57
N THR A 81 -18.34 -4.49 6.53
CA THR A 81 -19.51 -4.11 5.75
C THR A 81 -19.38 -4.71 4.35
N ASP A 82 -20.45 -5.28 3.82
CA ASP A 82 -20.49 -5.90 2.48
C ASP A 82 -19.38 -6.93 2.21
N GLY A 83 -19.03 -7.73 3.25
CA GLY A 83 -18.02 -8.77 3.17
C GLY A 83 -16.57 -8.28 3.23
N GLY A 84 -16.36 -7.00 3.55
CA GLY A 84 -15.03 -6.41 3.69
C GLY A 84 -14.25 -6.28 2.39
N VAL A 85 -13.06 -5.72 2.49
CA VAL A 85 -12.12 -5.57 1.36
C VAL A 85 -10.87 -6.42 1.54
N LEU A 86 -10.21 -6.75 0.44
CA LEU A 86 -8.94 -7.46 0.44
C LEU A 86 -8.04 -6.91 -0.69
N TYR A 87 -8.19 -7.44 -1.90
CA TYR A 87 -7.36 -7.07 -3.05
C TYR A 87 -7.84 -5.80 -3.74
N GLU A 88 -9.08 -5.41 -3.51
CA GLU A 88 -9.70 -4.20 -4.03
C GLU A 88 -8.94 -2.92 -3.64
N VAL A 89 -8.25 -2.97 -2.49
CA VAL A 89 -7.37 -1.89 -2.01
C VAL A 89 -6.33 -1.50 -3.07
N ARG A 90 -5.65 -2.50 -3.66
CA ARG A 90 -4.62 -2.27 -4.68
C ARG A 90 -5.19 -1.62 -5.94
N THR A 91 -6.33 -2.12 -6.42
CA THR A 91 -7.01 -1.59 -7.60
C THR A 91 -7.45 -0.14 -7.39
N LEU A 92 -8.03 0.16 -6.23
CA LEU A 92 -8.46 1.52 -5.90
C LEU A 92 -7.30 2.51 -5.96
N VAL A 93 -6.19 2.17 -5.33
CA VAL A 93 -5.02 3.06 -5.27
C VAL A 93 -4.41 3.24 -6.67
N ALA A 94 -4.24 2.16 -7.45
CA ALA A 94 -3.76 2.26 -8.83
C ALA A 94 -4.63 3.22 -9.66
N GLN A 95 -5.93 3.09 -9.54
CA GLN A 95 -6.91 3.85 -10.33
C GLN A 95 -7.11 5.29 -9.87
N LYS A 96 -6.91 5.62 -8.60
CA LYS A 96 -7.36 6.89 -8.03
C LYS A 96 -6.26 7.73 -7.40
N ALA A 97 -5.18 7.12 -6.92
CA ALA A 97 -4.13 7.85 -6.20
C ALA A 97 -3.38 8.82 -7.10
N ARG A 98 -3.06 10.00 -6.56
CA ARG A 98 -2.31 11.07 -7.23
C ARG A 98 -1.00 11.43 -6.51
N SER A 99 -0.81 10.90 -5.31
CA SER A 99 0.41 11.00 -4.52
C SER A 99 0.47 9.81 -3.55
N ALA A 100 1.62 9.58 -2.93
CA ALA A 100 1.78 8.54 -1.92
C ALA A 100 0.86 8.80 -0.71
N ARG A 101 0.78 10.04 -0.25
CA ARG A 101 -0.14 10.44 0.82
C ARG A 101 -1.60 10.18 0.47
N HIS A 102 -2.04 10.60 -0.72
CA HIS A 102 -3.42 10.36 -1.18
C HIS A 102 -3.72 8.85 -1.30
N ALA A 103 -2.73 8.04 -1.67
CA ALA A 103 -2.90 6.58 -1.68
C ALA A 103 -3.19 6.03 -0.28
N VAL A 104 -2.48 6.49 0.75
CA VAL A 104 -2.71 6.09 2.14
C VAL A 104 -4.10 6.55 2.63
N GLU A 105 -4.51 7.76 2.30
CA GLU A 105 -5.84 8.29 2.60
C GLU A 105 -6.94 7.40 2.00
N LEU A 106 -6.83 7.04 0.72
CA LEU A 106 -7.77 6.13 0.05
C LEU A 106 -7.80 4.72 0.68
N ILE A 107 -6.65 4.19 1.11
CA ILE A 107 -6.58 2.91 1.81
C ILE A 107 -7.34 3.00 3.14
N GLY A 108 -7.07 4.05 3.92
CA GLY A 108 -7.71 4.27 5.21
C GLY A 108 -9.22 4.40 5.10
N GLU A 109 -9.69 5.28 4.22
CA GLU A 109 -11.12 5.50 3.95
C GLU A 109 -11.84 4.19 3.58
N LEU A 110 -11.26 3.40 2.69
CA LEU A 110 -11.85 2.13 2.26
C LEU A 110 -11.90 1.10 3.40
N VAL A 111 -10.84 1.03 4.22
CA VAL A 111 -10.77 0.11 5.37
C VAL A 111 -11.73 0.55 6.47
N GLU A 112 -11.85 1.84 6.76
CA GLU A 112 -12.82 2.36 7.73
C GLU A 112 -14.27 2.15 7.28
N GLU A 113 -14.54 2.29 5.98
CA GLU A 113 -15.88 2.08 5.45
C GLU A 113 -16.28 0.59 5.45
N ARG A 114 -15.38 -0.31 5.01
CA ARG A 114 -15.74 -1.69 4.69
C ARG A 114 -15.09 -2.75 5.57
N GLY A 115 -14.01 -2.44 6.23
CA GLY A 115 -13.19 -3.39 6.99
C GLY A 115 -12.30 -4.27 6.11
N TYR A 116 -11.06 -4.52 6.55
CA TYR A 116 -10.11 -5.41 5.89
C TYR A 116 -10.34 -6.86 6.33
N ARG A 117 -10.72 -7.75 5.39
CA ARG A 117 -11.09 -9.15 5.71
C ARG A 117 -9.90 -10.11 5.79
N GLY A 118 -8.71 -9.68 5.35
CA GLY A 118 -7.50 -10.47 5.51
C GLY A 118 -7.02 -10.54 6.95
N SER A 119 -6.09 -11.43 7.24
CA SER A 119 -5.47 -11.54 8.56
C SER A 119 -4.71 -10.26 8.94
N GLY A 120 -4.14 -9.58 7.96
CA GLY A 120 -3.43 -8.32 8.07
C GLY A 120 -2.46 -8.15 6.90
N ARG A 121 -2.06 -6.91 6.64
CA ARG A 121 -1.16 -6.58 5.53
C ARG A 121 -0.47 -5.25 5.74
N THR A 122 0.75 -5.15 5.29
CA THR A 122 1.46 -3.87 5.17
C THR A 122 1.51 -3.46 3.70
N TYR A 123 0.95 -2.32 3.37
CA TYR A 123 1.13 -1.66 2.08
C TYR A 123 2.31 -0.70 2.16
N VAL A 124 3.16 -0.74 1.16
CA VAL A 124 4.29 0.18 0.99
C VAL A 124 4.02 1.01 -0.24
N VAL A 125 3.92 2.31 -0.03
CA VAL A 125 3.49 3.26 -1.05
C VAL A 125 4.60 4.28 -1.27
N ALA A 126 4.90 4.59 -2.51
CA ALA A 126 5.87 5.64 -2.87
C ALA A 126 5.35 6.47 -4.04
N ASP A 127 5.77 7.73 -4.05
CA ASP A 127 5.73 8.58 -5.23
C ASP A 127 7.13 9.23 -5.43
N PRO A 128 7.34 10.11 -6.42
CA PRO A 128 8.64 10.74 -6.64
C PRO A 128 9.17 11.58 -5.47
N TYR A 129 8.35 11.88 -4.45
CA TYR A 129 8.68 12.85 -3.41
C TYR A 129 8.74 12.23 -2.01
N GLU A 130 7.94 11.19 -1.74
CA GLU A 130 7.85 10.57 -0.42
C GLU A 130 7.43 9.11 -0.48
N GLY A 131 7.60 8.41 0.64
CA GLY A 131 7.14 7.05 0.82
C GLY A 131 6.47 6.83 2.16
N TRP A 132 5.52 5.90 2.19
CA TRP A 132 4.70 5.57 3.35
C TRP A 132 4.62 4.06 3.55
N VAL A 133 4.59 3.66 4.82
CA VAL A 133 4.25 2.30 5.23
C VAL A 133 2.89 2.34 5.90
N CYS A 134 1.93 1.57 5.39
CA CYS A 134 0.55 1.54 5.86
C CYS A 134 0.21 0.12 6.33
N ALA A 135 0.04 -0.07 7.62
CA ALA A 135 -0.25 -1.33 8.28
C ALA A 135 -1.76 -1.46 8.53
N LEU A 136 -2.35 -2.54 8.01
CA LEU A 136 -3.75 -2.92 8.23
C LEU A 136 -3.81 -4.16 9.12
N VAL A 137 -4.74 -4.18 10.06
CA VAL A 137 -5.13 -5.40 10.77
C VAL A 137 -6.50 -5.89 10.26
N LYS A 138 -6.95 -7.06 10.69
CA LYS A 138 -8.31 -7.52 10.39
C LYS A 138 -9.33 -6.55 11.00
N GLY A 139 -10.38 -6.20 10.26
CA GLY A 139 -11.37 -5.20 10.67
C GLY A 139 -11.04 -3.81 10.17
N ARG A 140 -11.26 -2.77 10.97
CA ARG A 140 -11.22 -1.37 10.52
C ARG A 140 -10.01 -0.58 10.98
N HIS A 141 -9.14 -1.19 11.80
CA HIS A 141 -7.98 -0.48 12.33
C HIS A 141 -6.81 -0.49 11.34
N TRP A 142 -6.19 0.65 11.21
CA TRP A 142 -5.01 0.85 10.38
C TRP A 142 -4.14 1.98 10.91
N VAL A 143 -2.88 1.96 10.57
CA VAL A 143 -1.94 3.04 10.84
C VAL A 143 -0.93 3.16 9.71
N ALA A 144 -0.54 4.37 9.39
CA ALA A 144 0.51 4.63 8.42
C ALA A 144 1.56 5.59 8.98
N GLN A 145 2.79 5.35 8.58
CA GLN A 145 3.95 6.16 8.90
C GLN A 145 4.66 6.57 7.62
N ARG A 146 4.94 7.87 7.48
CA ARG A 146 5.84 8.38 6.45
C ARG A 146 7.27 7.94 6.77
N VAL A 147 7.97 7.42 5.76
CA VAL A 147 9.40 7.12 5.91
C VAL A 147 10.17 8.45 5.81
N PRO A 148 11.00 8.81 6.82
CA PRO A 148 11.81 10.01 6.76
C PRO A 148 12.70 10.06 5.52
N ASP A 149 12.95 11.25 5.00
CA ASP A 149 13.67 11.44 3.74
C ASP A 149 15.11 10.90 3.78
N ASP A 150 15.73 10.87 4.95
CA ASP A 150 17.11 10.41 5.19
C ASP A 150 17.21 8.95 5.67
N MET A 151 16.10 8.20 5.65
CA MET A 151 16.03 6.82 6.14
C MET A 151 15.76 5.81 5.04
N VAL A 152 16.23 4.58 5.31
CA VAL A 152 15.85 3.36 4.58
C VAL A 152 15.10 2.46 5.54
N MET A 153 13.91 2.01 5.15
CA MET A 153 13.10 1.09 5.91
C MET A 153 12.98 -0.25 5.18
N THR A 154 13.22 -1.34 5.89
CA THR A 154 12.97 -2.70 5.40
C THR A 154 11.66 -3.19 5.99
N ILE A 155 10.79 -3.74 5.15
CA ILE A 155 9.46 -4.19 5.52
C ILE A 155 9.38 -5.70 5.24
N PRO A 156 9.49 -6.54 6.28
CA PRO A 156 9.29 -7.99 6.18
C PRO A 156 7.81 -8.35 6.33
N ASN A 157 7.50 -9.65 6.39
CA ASN A 157 6.14 -10.15 6.58
C ASN A 157 5.61 -10.00 8.03
N TYR A 158 5.90 -8.88 8.67
CA TYR A 158 5.33 -8.47 9.96
C TYR A 158 5.38 -6.94 10.11
N TYR A 159 4.64 -6.42 11.09
CA TYR A 159 4.50 -4.98 11.30
C TYR A 159 5.80 -4.34 11.79
N CYS A 160 6.16 -3.20 11.20
CA CYS A 160 7.40 -2.47 11.48
C CYS A 160 7.17 -1.11 12.14
N ILE A 161 5.92 -0.63 12.22
CA ILE A 161 5.59 0.62 12.91
C ILE A 161 5.55 0.30 14.41
N ASN A 162 6.49 0.85 15.18
CA ASN A 162 6.63 0.56 16.60
C ASN A 162 6.09 1.68 17.50
N GLU A 163 6.14 2.91 17.01
CA GLU A 163 5.66 4.10 17.72
C GLU A 163 4.72 4.87 16.82
N VAL A 164 3.61 5.33 17.38
CA VAL A 164 2.57 6.07 16.65
C VAL A 164 2.33 7.40 17.35
N ASN A 165 2.36 8.49 16.59
CA ASN A 165 2.01 9.82 17.06
C ASN A 165 1.02 10.48 16.10
N LEU A 166 -0.26 10.23 16.29
CA LEU A 166 -1.32 10.78 15.44
C LEU A 166 -1.47 12.32 15.54
N ALA A 167 -0.84 12.97 16.54
CA ALA A 167 -0.77 14.41 16.60
C ALA A 167 0.21 14.99 15.55
N ASP A 168 1.19 14.20 15.10
CA ASP A 168 2.09 14.52 13.99
C ASP A 168 1.47 14.09 12.66
N THR A 169 0.50 14.84 12.20
CA THR A 169 -0.24 14.55 10.97
C THR A 169 0.60 14.66 9.68
N ALA A 170 1.81 15.19 9.76
CA ALA A 170 2.74 15.19 8.63
C ALA A 170 3.38 13.81 8.40
N ASN A 171 3.57 13.04 9.48
CA ASN A 171 4.28 11.78 9.43
C ASN A 171 3.43 10.56 9.82
N PHE A 172 2.25 10.76 10.40
CA PHE A 172 1.36 9.67 10.79
C PHE A 172 -0.08 9.91 10.36
N MET A 173 -0.74 8.81 9.99
CA MET A 173 -2.18 8.72 9.77
C MET A 173 -2.68 7.40 10.35
N GLY A 174 -3.95 7.32 10.71
CA GLY A 174 -4.53 6.09 11.23
C GLY A 174 -6.00 6.24 11.55
N SER A 175 -6.66 5.12 11.83
CA SER A 175 -8.04 5.11 12.27
C SER A 175 -8.19 5.85 13.60
N PRO A 176 -9.34 6.52 13.86
CA PRO A 176 -9.48 7.47 14.97
C PRO A 176 -9.48 6.84 16.36
N ASP A 177 -9.55 5.52 16.45
CA ASP A 177 -9.68 4.73 17.67
C ASP A 177 -8.44 3.87 18.01
N ILE A 178 -7.28 4.24 17.41
CA ILE A 178 -5.98 3.61 17.72
C ILE A 178 -5.28 4.33 18.88
#